data_491f12f4985a8cc6100e0d47131c3f56
#
_entry.id   491f12f4985a8cc6100e0d47131c3f56
#
_cell.length_a   1.000
_cell.length_b   1.000
_cell.length_c   1.000
_cell.angle_alpha   90.00
_cell.angle_beta   90.00
_cell.angle_gamma   90.00
#
_symmetry.space_group_name_H-M   'P 1'
#
loop_
_entity.id
_entity.type
_entity.pdbx_description
1 polymer ?
#
loop_
_entity_poly.entity_id
_entity_poly.type
_entity_poly.pdbx_seq_one_letter_code
_entity_poly.pdbx_strand_id
1 'polypeptide(L)'
;VEVVLGAHAAAARRDGADYVLALSDGRELRGDRLLVATGRRPRVAGLGLDTVGVPADPHGVPVDAQLRAGERLWAVGDVTGLWPLTHVGKYQADVVAANILGEPREADYRAVPRVVYTDPQAASVGATEAPFSATAPVSGVAKTATYTRAYADSTGFLTLLSDGEVLTGAYALGPEAGEWLQQATLAIRARVPLDVLRDTIQPFPTFSEIYVAGLAALHSQITAAGPATATG
;
A
#
# COMPACT_ATOMS: atom_id res chain seq x y z
N VAL A 1 2.09 15.67 -19.47
CA VAL A 1 2.95 14.46 -19.54
C VAL A 1 2.32 13.51 -20.53
N GLU A 2 3.10 13.05 -21.53
CA GLU A 2 2.67 12.00 -22.45
C GLU A 2 2.84 10.64 -21.77
N VAL A 3 1.80 9.81 -21.80
CA VAL A 3 1.80 8.46 -21.24
C VAL A 3 1.60 7.44 -22.35
N VAL A 4 2.57 6.53 -22.51
CA VAL A 4 2.52 5.46 -23.51
C VAL A 4 2.19 4.15 -22.80
N LEU A 5 0.99 3.63 -23.07
CA LEU A 5 0.50 2.36 -22.51
C LEU A 5 0.56 1.25 -23.57
N GLY A 6 0.54 0.00 -23.10
CA GLY A 6 0.52 -1.19 -23.97
C GLY A 6 1.85 -1.52 -24.65
N ALA A 7 2.93 -0.83 -24.29
CA ALA A 7 4.27 -1.09 -24.79
C ALA A 7 5.28 -1.14 -23.62
N HIS A 8 6.37 -1.86 -23.80
CA HIS A 8 7.49 -1.88 -22.85
C HIS A 8 8.78 -1.41 -23.52
N ALA A 9 9.71 -0.89 -22.73
CA ALA A 9 11.05 -0.52 -23.20
C ALA A 9 11.82 -1.77 -23.63
N ALA A 10 12.18 -1.84 -24.91
CA ALA A 10 12.95 -2.94 -25.47
C ALA A 10 14.45 -2.65 -25.42
N ALA A 11 14.85 -1.39 -25.68
CA ALA A 11 16.25 -0.95 -25.62
C ALA A 11 16.35 0.53 -25.30
N ALA A 12 17.47 0.94 -24.73
CA ALA A 12 17.84 2.34 -24.57
C ALA A 12 19.24 2.58 -25.14
N ARG A 13 19.42 3.67 -25.84
CA ARG A 13 20.71 4.10 -26.39
C ARG A 13 20.91 5.60 -26.21
N ARG A 14 22.15 6.02 -26.22
CA ARG A 14 22.50 7.44 -26.29
C ARG A 14 22.73 7.85 -27.75
N ASP A 15 22.21 9.00 -28.12
CA ASP A 15 22.35 9.57 -29.45
C ASP A 15 22.72 11.06 -29.30
N GLY A 16 24.02 11.35 -29.32
CA GLY A 16 24.53 12.67 -29.00
C GLY A 16 24.26 13.10 -27.56
N ALA A 17 23.48 14.17 -27.40
CA ALA A 17 23.05 14.67 -26.09
C ALA A 17 21.79 13.96 -25.57
N ASP A 18 21.02 13.29 -26.43
CA ASP A 18 19.74 12.69 -26.13
C ASP A 18 19.85 11.20 -25.77
N TYR A 19 18.83 10.72 -25.10
CA TYR A 19 18.51 9.32 -24.93
C TYR A 19 17.38 8.93 -25.89
N VAL A 20 17.51 7.77 -26.50
CA VAL A 20 16.48 7.17 -27.37
C VAL A 20 16.05 5.86 -26.73
N LEU A 21 14.76 5.74 -26.44
CA LEU A 21 14.12 4.57 -25.90
C LEU A 21 13.32 3.87 -27.00
N ALA A 22 13.75 2.69 -27.42
CA ALA A 22 13.01 1.86 -28.36
C ALA A 22 11.93 1.07 -27.60
N LEU A 23 10.70 1.08 -28.10
CA LEU A 23 9.57 0.35 -27.54
C LEU A 23 9.33 -0.96 -28.28
N SER A 24 8.65 -1.90 -27.60
CA SER A 24 8.31 -3.22 -28.15
C SER A 24 7.40 -3.20 -29.38
N ASP A 25 6.70 -2.11 -29.61
CA ASP A 25 5.83 -1.89 -30.77
C ASP A 25 6.52 -1.17 -31.95
N GLY A 26 7.83 -0.96 -31.83
CA GLY A 26 8.65 -0.32 -32.89
C GLY A 26 8.71 1.21 -32.81
N ARG A 27 7.99 1.87 -31.91
CA ARG A 27 8.11 3.31 -31.68
C ARG A 27 9.42 3.64 -30.96
N GLU A 28 9.92 4.87 -31.17
CA GLU A 28 11.03 5.45 -30.43
C GLU A 28 10.59 6.72 -29.70
N LEU A 29 11.02 6.84 -28.43
CA LEU A 29 10.88 8.07 -27.65
C LEU A 29 12.25 8.71 -27.45
N ARG A 30 12.32 10.04 -27.50
CA ARG A 30 13.55 10.81 -27.32
C ARG A 30 13.40 11.79 -26.16
N GLY A 31 14.46 12.00 -25.42
CA GLY A 31 14.53 12.97 -24.34
C GLY A 31 15.96 13.25 -23.91
N ASP A 32 16.19 14.41 -23.32
CA ASP A 32 17.48 14.83 -22.78
C ASP A 32 17.83 14.15 -21.45
N ARG A 33 16.88 13.47 -20.82
CA ARG A 33 17.03 12.70 -19.59
C ARG A 33 16.30 11.36 -19.69
N LEU A 34 16.87 10.35 -19.04
CA LEU A 34 16.25 9.03 -18.90
C LEU A 34 16.18 8.66 -17.43
N LEU A 35 14.94 8.46 -16.94
CA LEU A 35 14.68 7.90 -15.60
C LEU A 35 14.30 6.42 -15.76
N VAL A 36 15.01 5.54 -15.06
CA VAL A 36 14.73 4.10 -15.01
C VAL A 36 14.04 3.77 -13.69
N ALA A 37 12.74 3.50 -13.76
CA ALA A 37 11.89 3.18 -12.62
C ALA A 37 11.10 1.89 -12.85
N THR A 38 11.79 0.82 -13.30
CA THR A 38 11.20 -0.44 -13.80
C THR A 38 10.96 -1.49 -12.72
N GLY A 39 10.98 -1.09 -11.45
CA GLY A 39 10.72 -1.98 -10.32
C GLY A 39 11.98 -2.58 -9.70
N ARG A 40 11.79 -3.62 -8.90
CA ARG A 40 12.83 -4.33 -8.15
C ARG A 40 12.69 -5.83 -8.34
N ARG A 41 13.81 -6.52 -8.32
CA ARG A 41 13.85 -7.99 -8.30
C ARG A 41 14.70 -8.44 -7.13
N PRO A 42 14.29 -9.48 -6.37
CA PRO A 42 15.11 -10.08 -5.35
C PRO A 42 16.47 -10.56 -5.94
N ARG A 43 17.55 -10.27 -5.24
CA ARG A 43 18.86 -10.76 -5.66
C ARG A 43 19.15 -12.06 -4.91
N VAL A 44 18.75 -13.18 -5.48
CA VAL A 44 18.91 -14.53 -4.89
C VAL A 44 20.06 -15.32 -5.51
N ALA A 45 20.52 -14.95 -6.70
CA ALA A 45 21.62 -15.61 -7.37
C ALA A 45 22.93 -15.46 -6.58
N GLY A 46 23.66 -16.57 -6.43
CA GLY A 46 24.98 -16.58 -5.76
C GLY A 46 24.93 -16.57 -4.24
N LEU A 47 23.75 -16.76 -3.62
CA LEU A 47 23.63 -16.88 -2.16
C LEU A 47 23.97 -18.29 -1.62
N GLY A 48 24.21 -19.28 -2.49
CA GLY A 48 24.47 -20.65 -2.08
C GLY A 48 23.25 -21.37 -1.50
N LEU A 49 22.02 -20.94 -1.87
CA LEU A 49 20.77 -21.51 -1.36
C LEU A 49 20.61 -22.99 -1.65
N ASP A 50 21.18 -23.48 -2.75
CA ASP A 50 21.25 -24.87 -3.15
C ASP A 50 22.03 -25.73 -2.15
N THR A 51 23.04 -25.19 -1.49
CA THR A 51 23.85 -25.92 -0.47
C THR A 51 23.05 -26.21 0.81
N VAL A 52 21.94 -25.51 1.04
CA VAL A 52 21.03 -25.66 2.18
C VAL A 52 19.65 -26.18 1.76
N GLY A 53 19.52 -26.68 0.52
CA GLY A 53 18.30 -27.29 -0.01
C GLY A 53 17.16 -26.30 -0.31
N VAL A 54 17.45 -25.01 -0.42
CA VAL A 54 16.47 -23.98 -0.80
C VAL A 54 16.53 -23.73 -2.31
N PRO A 55 15.42 -23.88 -3.05
CA PRO A 55 15.44 -23.66 -4.50
C PRO A 55 15.71 -22.19 -4.82
N ALA A 56 16.52 -21.95 -5.85
CA ALA A 56 16.73 -20.62 -6.39
C ALA A 56 15.50 -20.21 -7.18
N ASP A 57 14.70 -19.27 -6.66
CA ASP A 57 13.55 -18.69 -7.31
C ASP A 57 13.84 -17.24 -7.68
N PRO A 58 13.69 -16.82 -8.95
CA PRO A 58 13.90 -15.43 -9.36
C PRO A 58 12.89 -14.45 -8.72
N HIS A 59 11.79 -14.95 -8.16
CA HIS A 59 10.80 -14.14 -7.45
C HIS A 59 11.14 -13.90 -5.98
N GLY A 60 12.10 -14.63 -5.43
CA GLY A 60 12.57 -14.48 -4.05
C GLY A 60 12.91 -15.80 -3.38
N VAL A 61 13.33 -15.74 -2.13
CA VAL A 61 13.50 -16.92 -1.28
C VAL A 61 12.11 -17.35 -0.78
N PRO A 62 11.62 -18.55 -1.13
CA PRO A 62 10.34 -19.03 -0.65
C PRO A 62 10.36 -19.18 0.88
N VAL A 63 9.30 -18.71 1.54
CA VAL A 63 9.15 -18.79 3.00
C VAL A 63 7.72 -19.21 3.37
N ASP A 64 7.56 -19.86 4.51
CA ASP A 64 6.27 -20.12 5.12
C ASP A 64 5.70 -18.90 5.88
N ALA A 65 4.56 -19.05 6.56
CA ALA A 65 3.94 -17.99 7.35
C ALA A 65 4.82 -17.53 8.53
N GLN A 66 5.74 -18.36 8.99
CA GLN A 66 6.71 -18.05 10.04
C GLN A 66 8.04 -17.49 9.46
N LEU A 67 8.06 -17.21 8.15
CA LEU A 67 9.23 -16.74 7.39
C LEU A 67 10.39 -17.74 7.37
N ARG A 68 10.12 -19.03 7.54
CA ARG A 68 11.12 -20.10 7.39
C ARG A 68 11.34 -20.42 5.92
N ALA A 69 12.60 -20.44 5.52
CA ALA A 69 13.04 -20.90 4.20
C ALA A 69 13.59 -22.33 4.22
N GLY A 70 13.87 -22.87 5.42
CA GLY A 70 14.41 -24.23 5.61
C GLY A 70 14.70 -24.51 7.07
N GLU A 71 15.35 -25.63 7.35
CA GLU A 71 15.74 -25.99 8.72
C GLU A 71 16.71 -24.94 9.27
N ARG A 72 16.32 -24.27 10.38
CA ARG A 72 17.09 -23.19 11.03
C ARG A 72 17.49 -22.03 10.09
N LEU A 73 16.71 -21.83 9.01
CA LEU A 73 16.92 -20.79 8.03
C LEU A 73 15.64 -19.96 7.86
N TRP A 74 15.79 -18.64 7.92
CA TRP A 74 14.70 -17.69 7.68
C TRP A 74 15.16 -16.66 6.65
N ALA A 75 14.18 -16.06 5.96
CA ALA A 75 14.44 -14.94 5.07
C ALA A 75 13.48 -13.78 5.39
N VAL A 76 13.99 -12.53 5.32
CA VAL A 76 13.23 -11.32 5.63
C VAL A 76 13.55 -10.20 4.62
N GLY A 77 12.60 -9.30 4.42
CA GLY A 77 12.76 -8.14 3.55
C GLY A 77 12.63 -8.46 2.07
N ASP A 78 13.21 -7.62 1.24
CA ASP A 78 13.07 -7.64 -0.21
C ASP A 78 13.48 -8.99 -0.85
N VAL A 79 14.40 -9.72 -0.20
CA VAL A 79 14.87 -11.02 -0.71
C VAL A 79 13.78 -12.08 -0.74
N THR A 80 12.72 -11.95 0.06
CA THR A 80 11.58 -12.87 0.05
C THR A 80 10.65 -12.65 -1.15
N GLY A 81 10.76 -11.52 -1.84
CA GLY A 81 9.80 -11.09 -2.86
C GLY A 81 8.44 -10.65 -2.30
N LEU A 82 8.21 -10.81 -1.00
CA LEU A 82 6.96 -10.44 -0.32
C LEU A 82 7.03 -8.98 0.13
N TRP A 83 6.17 -8.11 -0.43
CA TRP A 83 6.04 -6.74 0.00
C TRP A 83 7.39 -6.02 0.14
N PRO A 84 8.09 -5.66 -0.96
CA PRO A 84 9.45 -5.10 -0.91
C PRO A 84 9.45 -3.64 -0.38
N LEU A 85 9.10 -3.51 0.90
CA LEU A 85 8.96 -2.26 1.65
C LEU A 85 9.76 -2.37 2.94
N THR A 86 10.50 -1.30 3.28
CA THR A 86 11.37 -1.27 4.46
C THR A 86 10.62 -1.60 5.76
N HIS A 87 9.44 -1.05 5.95
CA HIS A 87 8.63 -1.30 7.15
C HIS A 87 8.10 -2.73 7.22
N VAL A 88 7.86 -3.39 6.08
CA VAL A 88 7.53 -4.81 6.06
C VAL A 88 8.73 -5.66 6.44
N GLY A 89 9.93 -5.36 5.94
CA GLY A 89 11.15 -6.06 6.35
C GLY A 89 11.43 -5.95 7.86
N LYS A 90 11.17 -4.79 8.47
CA LYS A 90 11.25 -4.60 9.94
C LYS A 90 10.24 -5.48 10.67
N TYR A 91 8.97 -5.48 10.23
CA TYR A 91 7.93 -6.34 10.80
C TYR A 91 8.28 -7.84 10.67
N GLN A 92 8.79 -8.24 9.51
CA GLN A 92 9.25 -9.62 9.27
C GLN A 92 10.39 -10.01 10.21
N ALA A 93 11.32 -9.09 10.48
CA ALA A 93 12.43 -9.33 11.42
C ALA A 93 11.92 -9.61 12.83
N ASP A 94 10.89 -8.89 13.30
CA ASP A 94 10.26 -9.14 14.60
C ASP A 94 9.57 -10.51 14.66
N VAL A 95 8.91 -10.93 13.55
CA VAL A 95 8.31 -12.25 13.44
C VAL A 95 9.37 -13.36 13.52
N VAL A 96 10.48 -13.20 12.79
CA VAL A 96 11.58 -14.15 12.80
C VAL A 96 12.27 -14.22 14.15
N ALA A 97 12.51 -13.07 14.80
CA ALA A 97 13.12 -13.03 16.12
C ALA A 97 12.27 -13.80 17.15
N ALA A 98 10.95 -13.60 17.16
CA ALA A 98 10.03 -14.34 18.01
C ALA A 98 10.12 -15.86 17.77
N ASN A 99 10.09 -16.29 16.52
CA ASN A 99 10.20 -17.72 16.17
C ASN A 99 11.53 -18.35 16.58
N ILE A 100 12.65 -17.61 16.44
CA ILE A 100 13.97 -18.09 16.89
C ILE A 100 14.01 -18.24 18.40
N LEU A 101 13.34 -17.36 19.15
CA LEU A 101 13.26 -17.40 20.61
C LEU A 101 12.25 -18.43 21.14
N GLY A 102 11.55 -19.14 20.26
CA GLY A 102 10.56 -20.15 20.64
C GLY A 102 9.15 -19.60 20.92
N GLU A 103 8.87 -18.38 20.50
CA GLU A 103 7.57 -17.73 20.54
C GLU A 103 6.91 -17.83 19.15
N PRO A 104 6.03 -18.83 18.88
CA PRO A 104 5.45 -19.04 17.55
C PRO A 104 4.65 -17.82 17.09
N ARG A 105 5.05 -17.24 15.94
CA ARG A 105 4.40 -16.07 15.35
C ARG A 105 4.35 -16.19 13.84
N GLU A 106 3.17 -15.93 13.28
CA GLU A 106 2.96 -15.87 11.84
C GLU A 106 2.88 -14.43 11.33
N ALA A 107 3.37 -14.21 10.12
CA ALA A 107 3.26 -12.92 9.46
C ALA A 107 1.83 -12.69 8.95
N ASP A 108 1.28 -11.51 9.22
CA ASP A 108 -0.06 -11.10 8.79
C ASP A 108 0.05 -9.83 7.92
N TYR A 109 -0.26 -9.99 6.64
CA TYR A 109 -0.14 -8.92 5.64
C TYR A 109 -1.50 -8.30 5.22
N ARG A 110 -2.59 -8.55 5.96
CA ARG A 110 -3.93 -8.00 5.61
C ARG A 110 -3.99 -6.47 5.60
N ALA A 111 -3.09 -5.80 6.31
CA ALA A 111 -3.06 -4.36 6.46
C ALA A 111 -1.65 -3.79 6.29
N VAL A 112 -1.06 -4.00 5.11
CA VAL A 112 0.25 -3.41 4.77
C VAL A 112 0.02 -2.01 4.19
N PRO A 113 0.41 -0.93 4.88
CA PRO A 113 0.30 0.41 4.34
C PRO A 113 1.37 0.66 3.27
N ARG A 114 0.98 1.38 2.22
CA ARG A 114 1.86 1.81 1.13
C ARG A 114 1.73 3.30 0.96
N VAL A 115 2.84 4.00 0.85
CA VAL A 115 2.88 5.45 0.66
C VAL A 115 3.81 5.81 -0.48
N VAL A 116 3.35 6.69 -1.35
CA VAL A 116 4.15 7.37 -2.37
C VAL A 116 4.27 8.83 -1.95
N TYR A 117 5.50 9.28 -1.73
CA TYR A 117 5.83 10.59 -1.17
C TYR A 117 5.90 11.66 -2.27
N THR A 118 4.87 11.71 -3.10
CA THR A 118 4.61 12.83 -4.00
C THR A 118 4.02 14.00 -3.20
N ASP A 119 3.82 15.16 -3.84
CA ASP A 119 3.08 16.28 -3.27
C ASP A 119 1.88 16.58 -4.18
N PRO A 120 0.65 16.26 -3.70
CA PRO A 120 0.27 15.59 -2.46
C PRO A 120 0.68 14.11 -2.39
N GLN A 121 0.77 13.56 -1.19
CA GLN A 121 1.09 12.14 -0.96
C GLN A 121 -0.07 11.24 -1.39
N ALA A 122 0.27 10.07 -1.94
CA ALA A 122 -0.69 9.00 -2.20
C ALA A 122 -0.44 7.82 -1.26
N ALA A 123 -1.48 7.33 -0.60
CA ALA A 123 -1.36 6.24 0.36
C ALA A 123 -2.48 5.21 0.19
N SER A 124 -2.21 3.95 0.52
CA SER A 124 -3.22 2.89 0.44
C SER A 124 -2.93 1.76 1.43
N VAL A 125 -3.98 1.03 1.83
CA VAL A 125 -3.90 -0.15 2.69
C VAL A 125 -5.05 -1.11 2.40
N GLY A 126 -4.81 -2.40 2.51
CA GLY A 126 -5.81 -3.46 2.39
C GLY A 126 -6.28 -3.71 0.95
N ALA A 127 -7.56 -4.05 0.80
CA ALA A 127 -8.20 -4.39 -0.46
C ALA A 127 -8.29 -3.18 -1.40
N THR A 128 -8.38 -3.43 -2.69
CA THR A 128 -8.60 -2.42 -3.74
C THR A 128 -10.06 -2.29 -4.14
N GLU A 129 -10.89 -3.28 -3.80
CA GLU A 129 -12.31 -3.34 -4.09
C GLU A 129 -13.07 -3.94 -2.91
N ALA A 130 -14.32 -3.53 -2.72
CA ALA A 130 -15.22 -4.08 -1.72
C ALA A 130 -16.70 -3.83 -2.12
N PRO A 131 -17.67 -4.53 -1.50
CA PRO A 131 -19.10 -4.31 -1.74
C PRO A 131 -19.56 -2.87 -1.47
N PHE A 132 -18.96 -2.20 -0.50
CA PHE A 132 -19.26 -0.81 -0.15
C PHE A 132 -18.02 0.05 -0.25
N SER A 133 -18.18 1.26 -0.83
CA SER A 133 -17.10 2.22 -1.02
C SER A 133 -17.61 3.64 -0.85
N ALA A 134 -16.98 4.44 -0.02
CA ALA A 134 -17.33 5.85 0.15
C ALA A 134 -16.09 6.73 0.09
N THR A 135 -16.21 7.88 -0.57
CA THR A 135 -15.15 8.86 -0.75
C THR A 135 -15.50 10.18 -0.10
N ALA A 136 -14.57 10.72 0.70
CA ALA A 136 -14.64 12.06 1.28
C ALA A 136 -13.54 12.94 0.71
N PRO A 137 -13.84 14.22 0.36
CA PRO A 137 -12.83 15.14 -0.18
C PRO A 137 -11.98 15.76 0.94
N VAL A 138 -10.68 15.93 0.68
CA VAL A 138 -9.75 16.64 1.59
C VAL A 138 -10.16 18.10 1.78
N SER A 139 -10.75 18.74 0.78
CA SER A 139 -11.20 20.15 0.86
C SER A 139 -12.19 20.41 1.99
N GLY A 140 -12.89 19.39 2.49
CA GLY A 140 -13.79 19.52 3.65
C GLY A 140 -13.06 19.82 4.97
N VAL A 141 -11.85 19.31 5.12
CA VAL A 141 -11.04 19.45 6.35
C VAL A 141 -9.84 20.39 6.16
N ALA A 142 -9.33 20.57 4.95
CA ALA A 142 -8.16 21.40 4.68
C ALA A 142 -8.33 22.85 5.12
N LYS A 143 -9.53 23.43 4.99
CA LYS A 143 -9.83 24.80 5.37
C LYS A 143 -9.84 25.03 6.88
N THR A 144 -10.15 24.01 7.65
CA THR A 144 -10.20 24.04 9.11
C THR A 144 -8.91 23.52 9.75
N ALA A 145 -8.23 22.58 9.08
CA ALA A 145 -6.93 22.06 9.50
C ALA A 145 -5.78 23.07 9.33
N THR A 146 -6.06 24.32 9.08
CA THR A 146 -5.07 25.34 8.76
C THR A 146 -4.34 25.88 9.98
N TYR A 147 -3.50 25.10 10.58
CA TYR A 147 -2.31 25.67 11.23
C TYR A 147 -1.26 26.13 10.18
N THR A 148 -1.47 25.82 8.89
CA THR A 148 -0.70 26.43 7.79
C THR A 148 -1.62 26.78 6.63
N ARG A 149 -1.54 28.04 6.17
CA ARG A 149 -2.22 28.48 4.94
C ARG A 149 -1.82 27.65 3.71
N ALA A 150 -0.66 26.97 3.77
CA ALA A 150 -0.15 26.10 2.72
C ALA A 150 -1.11 24.96 2.35
N TYR A 151 -1.96 24.51 3.27
CA TYR A 151 -2.90 23.41 3.04
C TYR A 151 -4.33 23.84 2.72
N ALA A 152 -4.65 25.15 2.80
CA ALA A 152 -6.03 25.64 2.64
C ALA A 152 -6.67 25.28 1.29
N ASP A 153 -5.86 25.25 0.24
CA ASP A 153 -6.28 24.93 -1.14
C ASP A 153 -5.94 23.49 -1.53
N SER A 154 -5.58 22.63 -0.57
CA SER A 154 -5.22 21.25 -0.85
C SER A 154 -6.40 20.48 -1.42
N THR A 155 -6.12 19.75 -2.49
CA THR A 155 -7.03 18.80 -3.13
C THR A 155 -6.68 17.38 -2.70
N GLY A 156 -7.61 16.47 -2.87
CA GLY A 156 -7.42 15.07 -2.57
C GLY A 156 -8.66 14.44 -1.97
N PHE A 157 -8.51 13.24 -1.49
CA PHE A 157 -9.64 12.44 -0.99
C PHE A 157 -9.18 11.33 -0.05
N LEU A 158 -10.13 10.78 0.70
CA LEU A 158 -10.07 9.49 1.36
C LEU A 158 -11.18 8.62 0.81
N THR A 159 -10.87 7.44 0.30
CA THR A 159 -11.85 6.39 -0.01
C THR A 159 -11.72 5.27 1.00
N LEU A 160 -12.83 4.89 1.61
CA LEU A 160 -12.96 3.77 2.53
C LEU A 160 -13.72 2.64 1.85
N LEU A 161 -13.23 1.41 2.01
CA LEU A 161 -13.80 0.18 1.48
C LEU A 161 -14.23 -0.71 2.64
N SER A 162 -15.41 -1.35 2.52
CA SER A 162 -15.98 -2.19 3.57
C SER A 162 -16.74 -3.39 3.02
N ASP A 163 -16.77 -4.47 3.81
CA ASP A 163 -17.66 -5.62 3.61
C ASP A 163 -19.06 -5.43 4.21
N GLY A 164 -19.30 -4.29 4.89
CA GLY A 164 -20.53 -3.96 5.59
C GLY A 164 -20.38 -4.01 7.11
N GLU A 165 -19.37 -4.67 7.66
CA GLU A 165 -19.11 -4.82 9.08
C GLU A 165 -17.85 -4.09 9.53
N VAL A 166 -16.77 -4.23 8.76
CA VAL A 166 -15.45 -3.65 9.04
C VAL A 166 -14.87 -2.99 7.80
N LEU A 167 -13.83 -2.17 7.98
CA LEU A 167 -13.02 -1.72 6.85
C LEU A 167 -12.18 -2.88 6.30
N THR A 168 -12.15 -3.00 4.97
CA THR A 168 -11.33 -3.98 4.25
C THR A 168 -10.20 -3.33 3.47
N GLY A 169 -10.35 -2.05 3.14
CA GLY A 169 -9.34 -1.27 2.43
C GLY A 169 -9.55 0.22 2.57
N ALA A 170 -8.52 0.99 2.27
CA ALA A 170 -8.57 2.43 2.16
C ALA A 170 -7.49 2.94 1.22
N TYR A 171 -7.76 4.03 0.51
CA TYR A 171 -6.75 4.77 -0.24
C TYR A 171 -7.03 6.26 -0.18
N ALA A 172 -5.95 7.01 -0.24
CA ALA A 172 -5.95 8.43 0.05
C ALA A 172 -4.99 9.19 -0.87
N LEU A 173 -5.36 10.40 -1.20
CA LEU A 173 -4.50 11.40 -1.81
C LEU A 173 -4.64 12.68 -0.99
N GLY A 174 -3.54 13.29 -0.56
CA GLY A 174 -3.60 14.54 0.19
C GLY A 174 -2.32 14.84 0.96
N PRO A 175 -2.23 16.02 1.58
CA PRO A 175 -1.13 16.34 2.47
C PRO A 175 -1.06 15.32 3.61
N GLU A 176 0.15 14.88 3.93
CA GLU A 176 0.40 13.93 5.06
C GLU A 176 -0.45 12.64 5.01
N ALA A 177 -0.89 12.21 3.79
CA ALA A 177 -1.79 11.06 3.64
C ALA A 177 -1.24 9.78 4.29
N GLY A 178 0.09 9.60 4.31
CA GLY A 178 0.74 8.48 4.99
C GLY A 178 0.50 8.45 6.49
N GLU A 179 0.34 9.62 7.14
CA GLU A 179 0.11 9.71 8.58
C GLU A 179 -1.34 9.40 8.93
N TRP A 180 -2.30 10.11 8.34
CA TRP A 180 -3.70 9.90 8.69
C TRP A 180 -4.33 8.62 8.11
N LEU A 181 -3.73 7.96 7.12
CA LEU A 181 -4.13 6.63 6.68
C LEU A 181 -3.88 5.54 7.74
N GLN A 182 -2.99 5.78 8.71
CA GLN A 182 -2.65 4.81 9.74
C GLN A 182 -3.86 4.41 10.60
N GLN A 183 -4.86 5.27 10.74
CA GLN A 183 -6.12 4.92 11.39
C GLN A 183 -6.84 3.77 10.66
N ALA A 184 -6.94 3.82 9.33
CA ALA A 184 -7.50 2.71 8.54
C ALA A 184 -6.63 1.45 8.63
N THR A 185 -5.30 1.59 8.63
CA THR A 185 -4.37 0.47 8.79
C THR A 185 -4.65 -0.30 10.08
N LEU A 186 -4.77 0.41 11.20
CA LEU A 186 -5.08 -0.21 12.50
C LEU A 186 -6.48 -0.81 12.50
N ALA A 187 -7.47 -0.11 11.95
CA ALA A 187 -8.85 -0.57 11.90
C ALA A 187 -8.99 -1.88 11.10
N ILE A 188 -8.35 -1.98 9.94
CA ILE A 188 -8.34 -3.20 9.11
C ILE A 188 -7.59 -4.32 9.84
N ARG A 189 -6.42 -4.03 10.42
CA ARG A 189 -5.59 -5.02 11.13
C ARG A 189 -6.31 -5.63 12.32
N ALA A 190 -6.99 -4.81 13.11
CA ALA A 190 -7.73 -5.20 14.30
C ALA A 190 -9.19 -5.60 14.02
N ARG A 191 -9.66 -5.52 12.76
CA ARG A 191 -11.07 -5.75 12.37
C ARG A 191 -12.03 -4.94 13.24
N VAL A 192 -11.74 -3.63 13.39
CA VAL A 192 -12.56 -2.75 14.21
C VAL A 192 -13.93 -2.58 13.57
N PRO A 193 -15.05 -2.85 14.30
CA PRO A 193 -16.39 -2.66 13.78
C PRO A 193 -16.65 -1.21 13.33
N LEU A 194 -17.43 -1.04 12.25
CA LEU A 194 -17.72 0.29 11.69
C LEU A 194 -18.43 1.23 12.67
N ASP A 195 -19.28 0.72 13.54
CA ASP A 195 -19.95 1.50 14.57
C ASP A 195 -18.95 2.07 15.60
N VAL A 196 -17.94 1.28 16.00
CA VAL A 196 -16.85 1.74 16.87
C VAL A 196 -16.03 2.84 16.19
N LEU A 197 -15.71 2.66 14.90
CA LEU A 197 -14.98 3.69 14.13
C LEU A 197 -15.77 4.99 14.02
N ARG A 198 -17.09 4.91 13.83
CA ARG A 198 -17.98 6.07 13.74
C ARG A 198 -18.15 6.79 15.08
N ASP A 199 -18.11 6.06 16.19
CA ASP A 199 -18.18 6.60 17.54
C ASP A 199 -16.84 7.13 18.06
N THR A 200 -15.76 6.95 17.28
CA THR A 200 -14.42 7.42 17.65
C THR A 200 -14.31 8.92 17.44
N ILE A 201 -13.96 9.66 18.51
CA ILE A 201 -13.74 11.12 18.47
C ILE A 201 -12.50 11.41 17.62
N GLN A 202 -12.65 12.27 16.61
CA GLN A 202 -11.56 12.77 15.80
C GLN A 202 -11.07 14.13 16.33
N PRO A 203 -9.76 14.35 16.41
CA PRO A 203 -9.22 15.65 16.90
C PRO A 203 -9.48 16.75 15.85
N PHE A 204 -9.92 17.90 16.33
CA PHE A 204 -10.16 19.11 15.52
C PHE A 204 -9.14 20.21 15.88
N PRO A 205 -8.56 20.92 14.90
CA PRO A 205 -8.61 20.72 13.46
C PRO A 205 -7.50 19.78 12.98
N THR A 206 -7.83 18.72 12.26
CA THR A 206 -6.84 17.78 11.71
C THR A 206 -7.31 17.19 10.39
N PHE A 207 -6.40 16.60 9.59
CA PHE A 207 -6.78 15.82 8.42
C PHE A 207 -7.52 14.53 8.78
N SER A 208 -7.34 13.99 9.99
CA SER A 208 -8.07 12.80 10.45
C SER A 208 -9.58 13.00 10.55
N GLU A 209 -10.09 14.26 10.64
CA GLU A 209 -11.54 14.52 10.57
C GLU A 209 -12.19 14.04 9.28
N ILE A 210 -11.43 13.81 8.21
CA ILE A 210 -11.95 13.27 6.94
C ILE A 210 -12.64 11.93 7.14
N TYR A 211 -12.25 11.16 8.18
CA TYR A 211 -12.92 9.90 8.55
C TYR A 211 -14.36 10.09 8.97
N VAL A 212 -14.70 11.21 9.59
CA VAL A 212 -16.10 11.51 10.00
C VAL A 212 -17.01 11.51 8.78
N ALA A 213 -16.64 12.25 7.74
CA ALA A 213 -17.41 12.31 6.50
C ALA A 213 -17.38 10.98 5.73
N GLY A 214 -16.20 10.34 5.63
CA GLY A 214 -16.04 9.07 4.93
C GLY A 214 -16.87 7.94 5.55
N LEU A 215 -16.82 7.80 6.87
CA LEU A 215 -17.58 6.77 7.61
C LEU A 215 -19.09 7.06 7.61
N ALA A 216 -19.51 8.33 7.66
CA ALA A 216 -20.92 8.69 7.55
C ALA A 216 -21.47 8.31 6.15
N ALA A 217 -20.73 8.62 5.08
CA ALA A 217 -21.14 8.27 3.72
C ALA A 217 -21.19 6.75 3.51
N LEU A 218 -20.18 6.01 4.03
CA LEU A 218 -20.13 4.55 3.97
C LEU A 218 -21.33 3.92 4.71
N HIS A 219 -21.63 4.39 5.92
CA HIS A 219 -22.77 3.93 6.69
C HIS A 219 -24.11 4.16 5.95
N SER A 220 -24.26 5.32 5.33
CA SER A 220 -25.47 5.63 4.55
C SER A 220 -25.67 4.65 3.39
N GLN A 221 -24.61 4.26 2.69
CA GLN A 221 -24.67 3.27 1.61
C GLN A 221 -25.05 1.88 2.13
N ILE A 222 -24.43 1.43 3.23
CA ILE A 222 -24.69 0.13 3.84
C ILE A 222 -26.16 0.06 4.30
N THR A 223 -26.65 1.12 4.98
CA THR A 223 -28.03 1.18 5.46
C THR A 223 -29.05 1.20 4.31
N ALA A 224 -28.73 1.91 3.22
CA ALA A 224 -29.59 1.96 2.03
C ALA A 224 -29.67 0.62 1.27
N ALA A 225 -28.62 -0.19 1.33
CA ALA A 225 -28.60 -1.52 0.72
C ALA A 225 -29.45 -2.56 1.48
N GLY A 226 -29.85 -2.24 2.72
CA GLY A 226 -30.59 -3.18 3.58
C GLY A 226 -29.70 -4.32 4.12
N PRO A 227 -30.22 -5.17 5.01
CA PRO A 227 -29.50 -6.35 5.46
C PRO A 227 -29.25 -7.26 4.25
N ALA A 228 -27.99 -7.66 4.06
CA ALA A 228 -27.63 -8.63 3.03
C ALA A 228 -28.54 -9.87 3.21
N THR A 229 -29.42 -10.12 2.25
CA THR A 229 -30.18 -11.37 2.23
C THR A 229 -29.14 -12.49 2.16
N ALA A 230 -29.02 -13.21 3.27
CA ALA A 230 -28.24 -14.44 3.31
C ALA A 230 -28.84 -15.40 2.28
N THR A 231 -28.29 -15.39 1.08
CA THR A 231 -28.54 -16.45 0.10
C THR A 231 -27.73 -17.64 0.57
N GLY A 232 -28.50 -18.65 1.04
CA GLY A 232 -28.03 -19.95 1.49
C GLY A 232 -27.28 -20.77 0.43
#